data_2b41bdd41d3c63555ad69c9cd8c685be
#
_entry.id   2b41bdd41d3c63555ad69c9cd8c685be
#
_cell.length_a   1.000
_cell.length_b   1.000
_cell.length_c   1.000
_cell.angle_alpha   90.00
_cell.angle_beta   90.00
_cell.angle_gamma   90.00
#
_symmetry.space_group_name_H-M   'P 1'
#
loop_
_entity.id
_entity.type
_entity.pdbx_description
1 polymer ?
#
loop_
_entity_poly.entity_id
_entity_poly.type
_entity_poly.pdbx_seq_one_letter_code
_entity_poly.pdbx_strand_id
1 'polypeptide(L)'
;MTRSFAGVKAALPLGMAAALLCAGLTGCASLKEVTSSSKPLLPGGSASSTSPSPSASASPQAQAVKLPARASGPLDTGTVTHTIKQGTFSVALTYWTSDNAKLYTAESQKTINVAAHIEDTDSTHRVRLTTFQVTQDDGTNRADVATDSGKFDVTPPYPYNTVVTLPAATAGAKTLTLTIRLDLLVETAPKSNSYYRSTALDTLTLPLLTNGDTQ
;
A
#
# COMPACT_ATOMS: atom_id res chain seq x y z
N MET A 1 42.68 -36.75 26.86
CA MET A 1 42.82 -36.82 25.39
C MET A 1 42.49 -35.49 24.81
N THR A 2 43.50 -34.70 24.59
CA THR A 2 43.45 -33.33 24.05
C THR A 2 43.51 -33.40 22.53
N ARG A 3 42.51 -32.83 21.84
CA ARG A 3 42.57 -32.56 20.39
C ARG A 3 42.49 -31.07 20.14
N SER A 4 43.66 -30.52 19.84
CA SER A 4 43.85 -29.20 19.25
C SER A 4 43.34 -29.19 17.80
N PHE A 5 42.56 -28.23 17.41
CA PHE A 5 42.29 -27.93 16.00
C PHE A 5 42.78 -26.53 15.66
N ALA A 6 43.66 -26.54 14.69
CA ALA A 6 44.39 -25.42 14.14
C ALA A 6 43.45 -24.44 13.36
N GLY A 7 43.78 -23.18 13.45
CA GLY A 7 43.09 -22.10 12.73
C GLY A 7 43.37 -22.12 11.24
N VAL A 8 42.31 -21.81 10.48
CA VAL A 8 42.41 -21.43 9.07
C VAL A 8 42.14 -19.94 8.97
N LYS A 9 43.17 -19.19 8.64
CA LYS A 9 43.12 -17.79 8.20
C LYS A 9 42.71 -17.80 6.73
N ALA A 10 41.57 -17.24 6.40
CA ALA A 10 41.19 -16.94 5.02
C ALA A 10 41.25 -15.44 4.78
N ALA A 11 41.99 -15.09 3.74
CA ALA A 11 42.34 -13.76 3.31
C ALA A 11 41.13 -13.07 2.62
N LEU A 12 41.02 -11.75 2.82
CA LEU A 12 40.17 -10.83 2.05
C LEU A 12 40.75 -10.63 0.64
N PRO A 13 39.89 -10.48 -0.36
CA PRO A 13 40.21 -9.67 -1.53
C PRO A 13 39.56 -8.29 -1.45
N LEU A 14 40.43 -7.29 -1.49
CA LEU A 14 40.11 -5.92 -1.92
C LEU A 14 39.66 -5.94 -3.39
N GLY A 15 38.54 -5.40 -3.71
CA GLY A 15 38.04 -5.28 -5.08
C GLY A 15 37.23 -4.01 -5.32
N MET A 16 37.94 -3.01 -5.81
CA MET A 16 37.60 -1.96 -6.78
C MET A 16 36.28 -1.20 -6.66
N ALA A 17 36.48 0.08 -6.38
CA ALA A 17 35.59 1.21 -6.66
C ALA A 17 35.34 1.35 -8.18
N ALA A 18 34.09 1.47 -8.58
CA ALA A 18 33.69 2.03 -9.87
C ALA A 18 32.73 3.19 -9.61
N ALA A 19 33.28 4.40 -9.70
CA ALA A 19 32.53 5.65 -9.78
C ALA A 19 31.93 5.78 -11.18
N LEU A 20 30.62 5.84 -11.30
CA LEU A 20 29.91 6.28 -12.50
C LEU A 20 29.23 7.62 -12.22
N LEU A 21 29.89 8.66 -12.67
CA LEU A 21 29.34 10.00 -12.88
C LEU A 21 28.36 9.94 -14.06
N CYS A 22 27.10 10.22 -13.84
CA CYS A 22 26.18 10.62 -14.88
C CYS A 22 25.73 12.05 -14.62
N ALA A 23 26.29 12.94 -15.45
CA ALA A 23 25.95 14.34 -15.55
C ALA A 23 24.59 14.54 -16.20
N GLY A 24 23.84 15.45 -15.65
CA GLY A 24 23.00 16.47 -16.20
C GLY A 24 22.04 16.19 -17.35
N LEU A 25 20.77 16.51 -17.06
CA LEU A 25 19.92 17.19 -18.05
C LEU A 25 18.87 18.01 -17.27
N THR A 26 19.21 19.28 -17.12
CA THR A 26 18.30 20.37 -16.81
C THR A 26 17.41 20.62 -18.01
N GLY A 27 16.13 20.33 -17.90
CA GLY A 27 15.11 20.70 -18.87
C GLY A 27 14.06 21.58 -18.21
N CYS A 28 14.33 22.88 -18.09
CA CYS A 28 13.31 23.89 -17.81
C CYS A 28 12.47 24.09 -19.07
N ALA A 29 11.23 23.60 -19.10
CA ALA A 29 10.23 24.02 -20.06
C ALA A 29 9.39 25.13 -19.42
N SER A 30 9.60 26.36 -19.93
CA SER A 30 8.86 27.55 -19.59
C SER A 30 7.39 27.44 -20.01
N LEU A 31 6.49 27.54 -19.06
CA LEU A 31 5.07 27.79 -19.29
C LEU A 31 4.90 29.22 -19.83
N LYS A 32 4.54 29.33 -21.08
CA LYS A 32 4.07 30.59 -21.66
C LYS A 32 2.65 30.84 -21.14
N GLU A 33 2.53 31.87 -20.35
CA GLU A 33 1.30 32.56 -20.03
C GLU A 33 0.67 33.10 -21.32
N VAL A 34 -0.49 32.61 -21.68
CA VAL A 34 -1.34 33.22 -22.70
C VAL A 34 -2.33 34.13 -21.98
N THR A 35 -1.90 35.37 -21.75
CA THR A 35 -2.77 36.47 -21.39
C THR A 35 -3.43 37.02 -22.65
N SER A 36 -4.66 36.65 -22.90
CA SER A 36 -5.50 37.29 -23.92
C SER A 36 -6.16 38.54 -23.35
N SER A 37 -5.57 39.69 -23.60
CA SER A 37 -6.21 40.99 -23.43
C SER A 37 -7.15 41.24 -24.57
N SER A 38 -8.44 41.22 -24.38
CA SER A 38 -9.44 41.77 -25.31
C SER A 38 -9.93 43.12 -24.78
N LYS A 39 -9.49 44.19 -25.45
CA LYS A 39 -10.05 45.55 -25.32
C LYS A 39 -11.36 45.62 -26.08
N PRO A 40 -12.38 46.30 -25.53
CA PRO A 40 -13.61 46.57 -26.25
C PRO A 40 -13.48 47.86 -27.10
N LEU A 41 -13.85 47.80 -28.35
CA LEU A 41 -14.09 48.97 -29.18
C LEU A 41 -15.57 49.00 -29.53
N LEU A 42 -16.26 50.01 -29.05
CA LEU A 42 -17.49 50.57 -29.57
C LEU A 42 -17.14 51.78 -30.47
N PRO A 43 -17.95 52.26 -31.43
CA PRO A 43 -19.39 52.33 -31.45
C PRO A 43 -20.07 52.15 -32.83
N GLY A 44 -21.38 51.98 -32.78
CA GLY A 44 -22.29 52.62 -33.77
C GLY A 44 -22.89 51.71 -34.84
N GLY A 45 -24.22 51.60 -34.85
CA GLY A 45 -24.97 51.18 -36.04
C GLY A 45 -26.22 50.37 -35.67
N SER A 46 -27.34 51.11 -35.55
CA SER A 46 -28.70 50.55 -35.50
C SER A 46 -29.06 49.80 -36.78
N ALA A 47 -29.43 48.53 -36.68
CA ALA A 47 -30.33 47.91 -37.67
C ALA A 47 -31.10 46.77 -36.98
N SER A 48 -32.38 46.96 -36.89
CA SER A 48 -33.35 45.95 -36.47
C SER A 48 -33.38 44.81 -37.50
N SER A 49 -33.05 43.61 -37.10
CA SER A 49 -33.48 42.41 -37.81
C SER A 49 -33.88 41.33 -36.78
N THR A 50 -35.13 40.99 -36.84
CA THR A 50 -35.76 39.86 -36.16
C THR A 50 -35.10 38.58 -36.66
N SER A 51 -34.30 37.93 -35.81
CA SER A 51 -33.77 36.60 -36.04
C SER A 51 -34.43 35.59 -35.12
N PRO A 52 -34.82 34.42 -35.63
CA PRO A 52 -35.49 33.40 -34.80
C PRO A 52 -34.54 32.88 -33.73
N SER A 53 -35.07 32.76 -32.51
CA SER A 53 -34.39 32.19 -31.35
C SER A 53 -33.84 30.78 -31.66
N PRO A 54 -32.54 30.53 -31.50
CA PRO A 54 -32.01 29.16 -31.60
C PRO A 54 -32.59 28.34 -30.45
N SER A 55 -33.26 27.27 -30.79
CA SER A 55 -33.69 26.20 -29.90
C SER A 55 -32.50 25.77 -29.05
N ALA A 56 -32.65 25.89 -27.73
CA ALA A 56 -31.64 25.43 -26.79
C ALA A 56 -31.37 23.93 -27.01
N SER A 57 -30.23 23.64 -27.60
CA SER A 57 -29.71 22.27 -27.70
C SER A 57 -29.48 21.77 -26.28
N ALA A 58 -30.27 20.82 -25.85
CA ALA A 58 -30.09 20.18 -24.53
C ALA A 58 -28.68 19.59 -24.50
N SER A 59 -27.82 20.14 -23.63
CA SER A 59 -26.53 19.51 -23.31
C SER A 59 -26.77 18.07 -22.89
N PRO A 60 -26.03 17.10 -23.42
CA PRO A 60 -26.15 15.73 -22.97
C PRO A 60 -25.81 15.71 -21.47
N GLN A 61 -26.82 15.41 -20.67
CA GLN A 61 -26.66 15.19 -19.24
C GLN A 61 -25.73 13.98 -19.10
N ALA A 62 -24.53 14.20 -18.56
CA ALA A 62 -23.60 13.12 -18.24
C ALA A 62 -24.34 12.13 -17.33
N GLN A 63 -24.70 10.98 -17.86
CA GLN A 63 -25.29 9.91 -17.07
C GLN A 63 -24.24 9.53 -16.01
N ALA A 64 -24.61 9.71 -14.75
CA ALA A 64 -23.80 9.23 -13.64
C ALA A 64 -23.63 7.72 -13.83
N VAL A 65 -22.40 7.30 -14.12
CA VAL A 65 -22.05 5.88 -14.22
C VAL A 65 -22.35 5.28 -12.85
N LYS A 66 -23.41 4.50 -12.75
CA LYS A 66 -23.75 3.76 -11.54
C LYS A 66 -22.68 2.71 -11.37
N LEU A 67 -21.77 2.91 -10.42
CA LEU A 67 -20.76 1.91 -10.06
C LEU A 67 -21.47 0.60 -9.69
N PRO A 68 -20.96 -0.55 -10.14
CA PRO A 68 -21.53 -1.85 -9.79
C PRO A 68 -21.62 -1.99 -8.28
N ALA A 69 -22.73 -2.59 -7.80
CA ALA A 69 -22.96 -2.76 -6.38
C ALA A 69 -22.13 -3.93 -5.85
N ARG A 70 -20.98 -3.66 -5.25
CA ARG A 70 -20.22 -4.62 -4.47
C ARG A 70 -20.39 -4.36 -2.97
N ALA A 71 -20.08 -5.32 -2.12
CA ALA A 71 -20.03 -5.10 -0.68
C ALA A 71 -18.99 -4.01 -0.33
N SER A 72 -19.26 -3.25 0.74
CA SER A 72 -18.30 -2.27 1.27
C SER A 72 -17.07 -2.98 1.80
N GLY A 73 -15.88 -2.45 1.49
CA GLY A 73 -14.61 -3.01 1.92
C GLY A 73 -13.90 -2.14 2.97
N PRO A 74 -13.00 -2.75 3.77
CA PRO A 74 -12.29 -2.03 4.82
C PRO A 74 -11.37 -0.92 4.30
N LEU A 75 -10.87 -1.03 3.05
CA LEU A 75 -10.04 -0.01 2.41
C LEU A 75 -10.80 1.00 1.56
N ASP A 76 -12.14 0.99 1.57
CA ASP A 76 -12.95 1.94 0.80
C ASP A 76 -12.81 3.39 1.28
N THR A 77 -12.37 3.57 2.51
CA THR A 77 -12.02 4.87 3.11
C THR A 77 -10.53 5.21 3.00
N GLY A 78 -9.76 4.34 2.35
CA GLY A 78 -8.32 4.48 2.11
C GLY A 78 -7.45 3.82 3.17
N THR A 79 -7.90 3.69 4.41
CA THR A 79 -7.10 3.11 5.52
C THR A 79 -7.98 2.37 6.53
N VAL A 80 -7.41 1.34 7.17
CA VAL A 80 -8.01 0.64 8.30
C VAL A 80 -6.92 0.19 9.26
N THR A 81 -7.22 0.15 10.56
CA THR A 81 -6.32 -0.35 11.60
C THR A 81 -7.00 -1.43 12.41
N HIS A 82 -6.30 -2.56 12.56
CA HIS A 82 -6.69 -3.66 13.45
C HIS A 82 -5.73 -3.74 14.62
N THR A 83 -6.22 -4.05 15.81
CA THR A 83 -5.38 -4.22 17.01
C THR A 83 -5.53 -5.65 17.55
N ILE A 84 -4.40 -6.33 17.64
CA ILE A 84 -4.29 -7.70 18.14
C ILE A 84 -3.64 -7.64 19.51
N LYS A 85 -4.37 -8.05 20.54
CA LYS A 85 -3.83 -8.12 21.92
C LYS A 85 -3.15 -9.46 22.14
N GLN A 86 -1.94 -9.43 22.69
CA GLN A 86 -1.15 -10.63 23.00
C GLN A 86 -0.48 -10.49 24.38
N GLY A 87 -1.18 -10.90 25.41
CA GLY A 87 -0.68 -10.77 26.78
C GLY A 87 -0.47 -9.32 27.18
N THR A 88 0.78 -8.94 27.48
CA THR A 88 1.18 -7.59 27.91
C THR A 88 1.44 -6.64 26.76
N PHE A 89 1.43 -7.11 25.53
CA PHE A 89 1.63 -6.24 24.35
C PHE A 89 0.48 -6.32 23.36
N SER A 90 0.37 -5.31 22.52
CA SER A 90 -0.56 -5.23 21.41
C SER A 90 0.17 -4.95 20.10
N VAL A 91 -0.37 -5.48 19.01
CA VAL A 91 0.11 -5.22 17.65
C VAL A 91 -0.99 -4.47 16.91
N ALA A 92 -0.75 -3.20 16.59
CA ALA A 92 -1.62 -2.41 15.74
C ALA A 92 -1.15 -2.54 14.28
N LEU A 93 -1.98 -3.17 13.45
CA LEU A 93 -1.75 -3.34 12.02
C LEU A 93 -2.57 -2.31 11.26
N THR A 94 -1.90 -1.38 10.60
CA THR A 94 -2.54 -0.38 9.75
C THR A 94 -2.32 -0.74 8.29
N TYR A 95 -3.42 -0.81 7.55
CA TYR A 95 -3.45 -1.09 6.12
C TYR A 95 -3.93 0.15 5.38
N TRP A 96 -3.27 0.52 4.28
CA TRP A 96 -3.74 1.59 3.41
C TRP A 96 -3.31 1.35 1.97
N THR A 97 -4.00 2.01 1.06
CA THR A 97 -3.67 1.98 -0.35
C THR A 97 -3.82 3.37 -0.96
N SER A 98 -3.00 3.67 -1.96
CA SER A 98 -3.17 4.85 -2.83
C SER A 98 -4.16 4.58 -3.96
N ASP A 99 -4.49 3.32 -4.20
CA ASP A 99 -5.44 2.93 -5.23
C ASP A 99 -6.88 3.21 -4.77
N ASN A 100 -7.80 3.33 -5.72
CA ASN A 100 -9.21 3.34 -5.38
C ASN A 100 -9.69 1.90 -5.11
N ALA A 101 -9.71 1.49 -3.83
CA ALA A 101 -10.09 0.14 -3.44
C ALA A 101 -11.51 -0.26 -3.90
N LYS A 102 -12.41 0.72 -4.11
CA LYS A 102 -13.77 0.47 -4.63
C LYS A 102 -13.77 -0.08 -6.06
N LEU A 103 -12.67 0.08 -6.79
CA LEU A 103 -12.51 -0.37 -8.18
C LEU A 103 -11.66 -1.64 -8.30
N TYR A 104 -11.34 -2.32 -7.20
CA TYR A 104 -10.58 -3.56 -7.25
C TYR A 104 -11.39 -4.64 -7.98
N THR A 105 -10.79 -5.24 -9.01
CA THR A 105 -11.32 -6.40 -9.75
C THR A 105 -10.45 -7.63 -9.50
N ALA A 106 -10.93 -8.81 -9.84
CA ALA A 106 -10.15 -10.03 -9.74
C ALA A 106 -8.88 -9.97 -10.60
N GLU A 107 -8.99 -9.44 -11.81
CA GLU A 107 -7.94 -9.46 -12.84
C GLU A 107 -6.85 -8.41 -12.61
N SER A 108 -7.12 -7.38 -11.81
CA SER A 108 -6.14 -6.32 -11.56
C SER A 108 -5.14 -6.72 -10.47
N GLN A 109 -3.89 -6.32 -10.65
CA GLN A 109 -2.90 -6.28 -9.58
C GLN A 109 -3.24 -5.14 -8.63
N LYS A 110 -2.97 -5.31 -7.33
CA LYS A 110 -3.27 -4.32 -6.29
C LYS A 110 -2.04 -4.08 -5.43
N THR A 111 -1.93 -2.86 -4.88
CA THR A 111 -0.84 -2.51 -3.97
C THR A 111 -1.42 -2.08 -2.64
N ILE A 112 -0.94 -2.71 -1.56
CA ILE A 112 -1.34 -2.39 -0.19
C ILE A 112 -0.10 -2.12 0.63
N ASN A 113 -0.13 -1.04 1.39
CA ASN A 113 0.88 -0.74 2.39
C ASN A 113 0.43 -1.34 3.73
N VAL A 114 1.38 -1.86 4.48
CA VAL A 114 1.16 -2.44 5.81
C VAL A 114 2.15 -1.83 6.79
N ALA A 115 1.64 -1.29 7.89
CA ALA A 115 2.45 -0.87 9.02
C ALA A 115 2.09 -1.71 10.24
N ALA A 116 3.10 -2.25 10.93
CA ALA A 116 2.94 -2.92 12.21
C ALA A 116 3.59 -2.07 13.31
N HIS A 117 2.77 -1.59 14.23
CA HIS A 117 3.22 -0.89 15.43
C HIS A 117 2.96 -1.76 16.65
N ILE A 118 3.99 -1.97 17.45
CA ILE A 118 3.91 -2.83 18.62
C ILE A 118 4.03 -1.99 19.87
N GLU A 119 3.03 -2.08 20.73
CA GLU A 119 2.98 -1.39 22.01
C GLU A 119 3.08 -2.44 23.13
N ASP A 120 4.06 -2.26 23.99
CA ASP A 120 4.17 -2.97 25.27
C ASP A 120 3.61 -2.08 26.38
N THR A 121 2.85 -2.66 27.30
CA THR A 121 2.18 -1.92 28.38
C THR A 121 3.16 -1.04 29.17
N ASP A 122 4.37 -1.53 29.39
CA ASP A 122 5.38 -0.84 30.19
C ASP A 122 6.45 -0.17 29.30
N SER A 123 6.40 -0.36 27.98
CA SER A 123 7.37 0.16 26.98
C SER A 123 8.84 -0.18 27.33
N THR A 124 9.07 -1.26 28.03
CA THR A 124 10.39 -1.63 28.57
C THR A 124 11.01 -2.84 27.90
N HIS A 125 10.20 -3.68 27.26
CA HIS A 125 10.65 -4.90 26.60
C HIS A 125 11.03 -4.63 25.15
N ARG A 126 12.11 -5.25 24.69
CA ARG A 126 12.46 -5.22 23.27
C ARG A 126 11.60 -6.22 22.52
N VAL A 127 11.12 -5.80 21.37
CA VAL A 127 10.38 -6.66 20.44
C VAL A 127 11.09 -6.65 19.10
N ARG A 128 11.29 -7.82 18.53
CA ARG A 128 11.87 -8.01 17.20
C ARG A 128 10.93 -8.80 16.33
N LEU A 129 10.66 -8.28 15.14
CA LEU A 129 9.99 -9.04 14.10
C LEU A 129 11.02 -9.95 13.42
N THR A 130 10.71 -11.23 13.29
CA THR A 130 11.58 -12.21 12.61
C THR A 130 11.01 -12.64 11.27
N THR A 131 9.70 -12.64 11.13
CA THR A 131 9.03 -12.99 9.89
C THR A 131 7.78 -12.14 9.74
N PHE A 132 7.63 -11.53 8.57
CA PHE A 132 6.39 -10.99 8.06
C PHE A 132 5.97 -11.82 6.86
N GLN A 133 4.74 -12.29 6.82
CA GLN A 133 4.22 -13.10 5.73
C GLN A 133 2.80 -12.66 5.41
N VAL A 134 2.47 -12.60 4.13
CA VAL A 134 1.10 -12.39 3.64
C VAL A 134 0.73 -13.52 2.71
N THR A 135 -0.35 -14.19 3.05
CA THR A 135 -0.98 -15.21 2.22
C THR A 135 -2.25 -14.64 1.62
N GLN A 136 -2.40 -14.74 0.31
CA GLN A 136 -3.60 -14.36 -0.44
C GLN A 136 -4.46 -15.60 -0.69
N ASP A 137 -5.77 -15.47 -0.49
CA ASP A 137 -6.77 -16.51 -0.74
C ASP A 137 -7.96 -15.89 -1.47
N ASP A 138 -8.28 -16.39 -2.66
CA ASP A 138 -9.38 -15.90 -3.49
C ASP A 138 -10.59 -16.86 -3.50
N GLY A 139 -10.57 -17.86 -2.61
CA GLY A 139 -11.58 -18.92 -2.50
C GLY A 139 -11.34 -20.10 -3.44
N THR A 140 -10.41 -19.98 -4.40
CA THR A 140 -10.00 -21.05 -5.32
C THR A 140 -8.52 -21.36 -5.16
N ASN A 141 -7.69 -20.33 -5.10
CA ASN A 141 -6.25 -20.43 -4.94
C ASN A 141 -5.79 -19.73 -3.65
N ARG A 142 -4.82 -20.35 -3.00
CA ARG A 142 -4.15 -19.80 -1.83
C ARG A 142 -2.64 -19.84 -2.04
N ALA A 143 -1.97 -18.68 -1.90
CA ALA A 143 -0.54 -18.56 -2.09
C ALA A 143 0.06 -17.46 -1.20
N ASP A 144 1.33 -17.64 -0.84
CA ASP A 144 2.11 -16.59 -0.19
C ASP A 144 2.51 -15.55 -1.24
N VAL A 145 2.17 -14.29 -0.98
CA VAL A 145 2.40 -13.17 -1.91
C VAL A 145 3.49 -12.22 -1.42
N ALA A 146 3.80 -12.27 -0.14
CA ALA A 146 4.92 -11.54 0.44
C ALA A 146 5.51 -12.33 1.60
N THR A 147 6.83 -12.36 1.67
CA THR A 147 7.57 -12.91 2.82
C THR A 147 8.82 -12.05 3.01
N ASP A 148 8.99 -11.55 4.23
CA ASP A 148 10.19 -10.87 4.66
C ASP A 148 10.69 -11.52 5.95
N SER A 149 11.99 -11.78 6.03
CA SER A 149 12.61 -12.50 7.15
C SER A 149 13.90 -11.82 7.56
N GLY A 150 14.04 -11.60 8.86
CA GLY A 150 15.22 -10.90 9.39
C GLY A 150 15.15 -10.77 10.90
N LYS A 151 15.84 -9.76 11.40
CA LYS A 151 15.78 -9.32 12.80
C LYS A 151 15.52 -7.83 12.81
N PHE A 152 14.26 -7.47 12.63
CA PHE A 152 13.84 -6.08 12.62
C PHE A 152 13.48 -5.66 14.05
N ASP A 153 14.17 -4.65 14.58
CA ASP A 153 13.82 -4.06 15.86
C ASP A 153 12.57 -3.18 15.65
N VAL A 154 11.48 -3.56 16.30
CA VAL A 154 10.17 -2.90 16.20
C VAL A 154 9.71 -2.36 17.56
N THR A 155 10.65 -2.22 18.49
CA THR A 155 10.39 -1.58 19.77
C THR A 155 10.00 -0.12 19.53
N PRO A 156 8.90 0.40 20.12
CA PRO A 156 8.49 1.77 19.93
C PRO A 156 9.65 2.77 20.11
N PRO A 157 9.74 3.81 19.24
CA PRO A 157 8.75 4.27 18.27
C PRO A 157 8.91 3.71 16.84
N TYR A 158 9.61 2.62 16.62
CA TYR A 158 9.96 2.12 15.28
C TYR A 158 8.93 1.12 14.75
N PRO A 159 7.95 1.54 13.93
CA PRO A 159 7.06 0.60 13.27
C PRO A 159 7.78 -0.17 12.16
N TYR A 160 7.36 -1.39 11.90
CA TYR A 160 7.69 -2.11 10.68
C TYR A 160 6.76 -1.66 9.56
N ASN A 161 7.31 -1.22 8.43
CA ASN A 161 6.54 -0.79 7.27
C ASN A 161 6.95 -1.57 6.04
N THR A 162 5.98 -1.99 5.24
CA THR A 162 6.24 -2.69 3.98
C THR A 162 5.15 -2.44 2.96
N VAL A 163 5.46 -2.70 1.70
CA VAL A 163 4.52 -2.64 0.57
C VAL A 163 4.30 -4.04 0.05
N VAL A 164 3.05 -4.44 -0.06
CA VAL A 164 2.64 -5.76 -0.55
C VAL A 164 1.96 -5.60 -1.89
N THR A 165 2.49 -6.26 -2.89
CA THR A 165 1.88 -6.39 -4.21
C THR A 165 1.05 -7.66 -4.26
N LEU A 166 -0.24 -7.52 -4.48
CA LEU A 166 -1.19 -8.62 -4.60
C LEU A 166 -1.36 -8.95 -6.08
N PRO A 167 -1.03 -10.15 -6.53
CA PRO A 167 -1.29 -10.58 -7.90
C PRO A 167 -2.79 -10.63 -8.19
N ALA A 168 -3.13 -10.75 -9.47
CA ALA A 168 -4.49 -11.03 -9.91
C ALA A 168 -5.03 -12.28 -9.20
N ALA A 169 -6.31 -12.24 -8.85
CA ALA A 169 -7.05 -13.38 -8.35
C ALA A 169 -7.61 -14.21 -9.49
N THR A 170 -8.18 -15.36 -9.19
CA THR A 170 -8.92 -16.16 -10.16
C THR A 170 -10.08 -15.35 -10.74
N ALA A 171 -10.26 -15.43 -12.06
CA ALA A 171 -11.34 -14.72 -12.75
C ALA A 171 -12.71 -15.05 -12.11
N GLY A 172 -13.48 -14.00 -11.84
CA GLY A 172 -14.79 -14.12 -11.18
C GLY A 172 -14.74 -14.24 -9.65
N ALA A 173 -13.58 -14.19 -9.02
CA ALA A 173 -13.47 -14.08 -7.57
C ALA A 173 -14.18 -12.80 -7.07
N LYS A 174 -15.00 -12.94 -6.03
CA LYS A 174 -15.78 -11.82 -5.45
C LYS A 174 -15.10 -11.18 -4.27
N THR A 175 -14.17 -11.89 -3.66
CA THR A 175 -13.42 -11.46 -2.48
C THR A 175 -11.99 -11.93 -2.55
N LEU A 176 -11.11 -11.18 -1.91
CA LEU A 176 -9.72 -11.54 -1.71
C LEU A 176 -9.44 -11.47 -0.22
N THR A 177 -9.09 -12.59 0.38
CA THR A 177 -8.76 -12.68 1.80
C THR A 177 -7.25 -12.72 1.97
N LEU A 178 -6.72 -11.77 2.73
CA LEU A 178 -5.31 -11.72 3.09
C LEU A 178 -5.16 -12.19 4.52
N THR A 179 -4.28 -13.15 4.74
CA THR A 179 -3.84 -13.54 6.09
C THR A 179 -2.45 -12.96 6.30
N ILE A 180 -2.32 -12.11 7.32
CA ILE A 180 -1.07 -11.46 7.70
C ILE A 180 -0.53 -12.15 8.94
N ARG A 181 0.71 -12.61 8.88
CA ARG A 181 1.41 -13.28 9.97
C ARG A 181 2.68 -12.49 10.33
N LEU A 182 2.85 -12.23 11.61
CA LEU A 182 4.06 -11.67 12.19
C LEU A 182 4.60 -12.61 13.26
N ASP A 183 5.81 -13.12 13.06
CA ASP A 183 6.52 -13.88 14.09
C ASP A 183 7.44 -12.92 14.85
N LEU A 184 7.25 -12.87 16.16
CA LEU A 184 7.89 -11.92 17.05
C LEU A 184 8.80 -12.64 18.04
N LEU A 185 9.91 -12.00 18.40
CA LEU A 185 10.70 -12.30 19.58
C LEU A 185 10.50 -11.18 20.58
N VAL A 186 9.88 -11.52 21.71
CA VAL A 186 9.58 -10.58 22.80
C VAL A 186 10.54 -10.85 23.94
N GLU A 187 11.20 -9.80 24.45
CA GLU A 187 12.14 -9.93 25.56
C GLU A 187 11.40 -10.35 26.83
N THR A 188 11.95 -11.31 27.57
CA THR A 188 11.28 -11.88 28.76
C THR A 188 11.30 -10.96 29.99
N ALA A 189 12.31 -10.12 30.07
CA ALA A 189 12.46 -9.06 31.06
C ALA A 189 13.34 -7.97 30.49
N PRO A 190 13.18 -6.71 30.87
CA PRO A 190 13.94 -5.59 30.34
C PRO A 190 15.47 -5.84 30.42
N LYS A 191 16.16 -5.69 29.31
CA LYS A 191 17.62 -5.88 29.16
C LYS A 191 18.12 -7.30 29.45
N SER A 192 17.25 -8.30 29.49
CA SER A 192 17.64 -9.70 29.74
C SER A 192 18.36 -10.33 28.56
N ASN A 193 18.14 -9.84 27.34
CA ASN A 193 18.56 -10.47 26.08
C ASN A 193 18.02 -11.91 25.90
N SER A 194 17.08 -12.32 26.71
CA SER A 194 16.32 -13.58 26.60
C SER A 194 14.97 -13.30 25.95
N TYR A 195 14.57 -14.15 25.01
CA TYR A 195 13.37 -13.90 24.22
C TYR A 195 12.47 -15.13 24.18
N TYR A 196 11.17 -14.89 24.17
CA TYR A 196 10.18 -15.90 23.80
C TYR A 196 9.58 -15.58 22.44
N ARG A 197 9.03 -16.59 21.79
CA ARG A 197 8.34 -16.44 20.50
C ARG A 197 6.88 -16.12 20.72
N SER A 198 6.36 -15.22 19.90
CA SER A 198 4.95 -14.91 19.78
C SER A 198 4.59 -14.77 18.30
N THR A 199 3.36 -15.11 17.93
CA THR A 199 2.88 -14.95 16.55
C THR A 199 1.59 -14.15 16.58
N ALA A 200 1.56 -13.02 15.89
CA ALA A 200 0.34 -12.27 15.64
C ALA A 200 -0.23 -12.65 14.27
N LEU A 201 -1.52 -12.89 14.22
CA LEU A 201 -2.27 -13.20 13.00
C LEU A 201 -3.41 -12.22 12.84
N ASP A 202 -3.56 -11.69 11.63
CA ASP A 202 -4.68 -10.85 11.23
C ASP A 202 -5.25 -11.27 9.88
N THR A 203 -6.47 -10.86 9.61
CA THR A 203 -7.16 -11.14 8.36
C THR A 203 -7.80 -9.88 7.81
N LEU A 204 -7.52 -9.57 6.55
CA LEU A 204 -8.10 -8.46 5.80
C LEU A 204 -8.84 -9.01 4.60
N THR A 205 -10.16 -8.77 4.51
CA THR A 205 -10.98 -9.20 3.38
C THR A 205 -11.32 -8.01 2.48
N LEU A 206 -10.96 -8.11 1.21
CA LEU A 206 -11.17 -7.10 0.19
C LEU A 206 -12.27 -7.56 -0.77
N PRO A 207 -13.42 -6.89 -0.83
CA PRO A 207 -14.42 -7.17 -1.85
C PRO A 207 -13.92 -6.75 -3.24
N LEU A 208 -14.24 -7.54 -4.25
CA LEU A 208 -13.87 -7.30 -5.65
C LEU A 208 -15.11 -7.00 -6.47
N LEU A 209 -14.96 -6.15 -7.50
CA LEU A 209 -15.96 -5.96 -8.53
C LEU A 209 -16.01 -7.21 -9.42
N THR A 210 -17.21 -7.64 -9.74
CA THR A 210 -17.44 -8.72 -10.72
C THR A 210 -17.89 -8.12 -12.06
N ASN A 211 -17.36 -8.64 -13.17
CA ASN A 211 -17.65 -8.15 -14.54
C ASN A 211 -19.13 -8.32 -14.95
N GLY A 212 -19.96 -8.91 -14.09
CA GLY A 212 -21.41 -9.09 -14.34
C GLY A 212 -22.29 -7.95 -13.82
N ASP A 213 -21.74 -7.01 -13.06
CA ASP A 213 -22.51 -5.94 -12.42
C ASP A 213 -22.66 -4.68 -13.30
N THR A 214 -22.22 -4.73 -14.54
CA THR A 214 -22.38 -3.67 -15.55
C THR A 214 -23.60 -3.98 -16.44
N GLN A 215 -24.81 -3.86 -15.89
CA GLN A 215 -26.05 -3.71 -16.68
C GLN A 215 -26.79 -2.46 -16.25
#